data_c17d5d790ccf4046b164392c1129a41c
#
_entry.id   c17d5d790ccf4046b164392c1129a41c
#
_cell.length_a   1.000
_cell.length_b   1.000
_cell.length_c   1.000
_cell.angle_alpha   90.00
_cell.angle_beta   90.00
_cell.angle_gamma   90.00
#
_symmetry.space_group_name_H-M   'P 1'
#
loop_
_entity.id
_entity.type
_entity.pdbx_description
1 polymer ?
#
loop_
_entity_poly.entity_id
_entity_poly.type
_entity_poly.pdbx_seq_one_letter_code
_entity_poly.pdbx_strand_id
1 'polypeptide(L)'
;MTTPVIAVANQKGGVGKTATTINLADALTRNGHRVLVIDADPQANATSILDIELDGESRTLHDVLTAVATGHASPGALAAAIHPAGPAWGGIDTVPAQRELASREADNSPGREFHLRTAMDGAIEEHDVVIIDCPPSLGALTLGALTAATSVLVVTEPRASSV
;
A
#
# COMPACT_ATOMS: atom_id res chain seq x y z
N MET A 1 21.40 -3.90 -1.12
CA MET A 1 20.58 -3.74 0.12
C MET A 1 19.14 -3.92 -0.32
N THR A 2 18.30 -4.63 0.43
CA THR A 2 16.89 -4.77 0.10
C THR A 2 16.15 -3.50 0.52
N THR A 3 15.28 -2.95 -0.34
CA THR A 3 14.45 -1.79 -0.03
C THR A 3 13.60 -2.07 1.22
N PRO A 4 13.65 -1.24 2.28
CA PRO A 4 12.80 -1.40 3.44
C PRO A 4 11.32 -1.17 3.08
N VAL A 5 10.46 -2.06 3.59
CA VAL A 5 9.01 -2.03 3.40
C VAL A 5 8.33 -1.91 4.76
N ILE A 6 7.58 -0.84 4.99
CA ILE A 6 6.92 -0.52 6.26
C ILE A 6 5.41 -0.66 6.09
N ALA A 7 4.77 -1.59 6.78
CA ALA A 7 3.31 -1.65 6.86
C ALA A 7 2.82 -0.77 8.01
N VAL A 8 1.96 0.20 7.71
CA VAL A 8 1.32 1.08 8.71
C VAL A 8 -0.03 0.47 9.08
N ALA A 9 -0.13 -0.12 10.25
CA ALA A 9 -1.25 -0.97 10.62
C ALA A 9 -1.82 -0.67 12.01
N ASN A 10 -3.14 -0.81 12.12
CA ASN A 10 -3.90 -1.00 13.35
C ASN A 10 -5.32 -1.45 12.96
N GLN A 11 -5.89 -2.39 13.72
CA GLN A 11 -7.25 -2.88 13.51
C GLN A 11 -8.31 -1.79 13.76
N LYS A 12 -8.01 -0.81 14.62
CA LYS A 12 -8.94 0.28 14.92
C LYS A 12 -8.98 1.30 13.79
N GLY A 13 -10.19 1.66 13.34
CA GLY A 13 -10.41 2.77 12.43
C GLY A 13 -10.19 4.14 13.09
N GLY A 14 -9.79 5.13 12.31
CA GLY A 14 -9.68 6.52 12.77
C GLY A 14 -8.49 6.85 13.66
N VAL A 15 -7.52 5.95 13.84
CA VAL A 15 -6.32 6.19 14.66
C VAL A 15 -5.21 6.98 13.94
N GLY A 16 -5.43 7.37 12.69
CA GLY A 16 -4.47 8.18 11.92
C GLY A 16 -3.46 7.39 11.10
N LYS A 17 -3.75 6.13 10.69
CA LYS A 17 -2.85 5.33 9.84
C LYS A 17 -2.48 6.07 8.55
N THR A 18 -3.47 6.43 7.74
CA THR A 18 -3.27 7.15 6.49
C THR A 18 -2.55 8.49 6.69
N ALA A 19 -2.94 9.26 7.73
CA ALA A 19 -2.24 10.50 8.05
C ALA A 19 -0.77 10.25 8.40
N THR A 20 -0.46 9.18 9.14
CA THR A 20 0.91 8.79 9.47
C THR A 20 1.67 8.38 8.21
N THR A 21 1.06 7.57 7.34
CA THR A 21 1.62 7.14 6.05
C THR A 21 2.03 8.33 5.21
N ILE A 22 1.10 9.28 4.98
CA ILE A 22 1.34 10.45 4.12
C ILE A 22 2.39 11.37 4.70
N ASN A 23 2.31 11.71 6.00
CA ASN A 23 3.29 12.59 6.63
C ASN A 23 4.69 11.96 6.71
N LEU A 24 4.79 10.66 6.91
CA LEU A 24 6.06 9.94 6.88
C LEU A 24 6.66 9.95 5.47
N ALA A 25 5.84 9.68 4.44
CA ALA A 25 6.27 9.75 3.04
C ALA A 25 6.80 11.14 2.67
N ASP A 26 6.04 12.20 2.98
CA ASP A 26 6.44 13.59 2.74
C ASP A 26 7.76 13.94 3.47
N ALA A 27 7.88 13.58 4.74
CA ALA A 27 9.10 13.85 5.51
C ALA A 27 10.33 13.14 4.93
N LEU A 28 10.19 11.89 4.48
CA LEU A 28 11.29 11.14 3.85
C LEU A 28 11.67 11.74 2.51
N THR A 29 10.68 12.11 1.69
CA THR A 29 10.92 12.74 0.39
C THR A 29 11.63 14.09 0.52
N ARG A 30 11.24 14.91 1.49
CA ARG A 30 11.94 16.18 1.82
C ARG A 30 13.39 15.98 2.27
N ASN A 31 13.72 14.79 2.77
CA ASN A 31 15.08 14.41 3.10
C ASN A 31 15.83 13.72 1.94
N GLY A 32 15.26 13.73 0.72
CA GLY A 32 15.91 13.27 -0.50
C GLY A 32 15.73 11.78 -0.80
N HIS A 33 14.82 11.08 -0.11
CA HIS A 33 14.50 9.68 -0.40
C HIS A 33 13.43 9.57 -1.49
N ARG A 34 13.55 8.56 -2.34
CA ARG A 34 12.49 8.14 -3.29
C ARG A 34 11.53 7.22 -2.53
N VAL A 35 10.29 7.63 -2.41
CA VAL A 35 9.29 6.95 -1.60
C VAL A 35 8.19 6.37 -2.47
N LEU A 36 7.85 5.09 -2.26
CA LEU A 36 6.65 4.47 -2.82
C LEU A 36 5.61 4.30 -1.72
N VAL A 37 4.41 4.82 -1.92
CA VAL A 37 3.24 4.56 -1.07
C VAL A 37 2.35 3.54 -1.77
N ILE A 38 2.00 2.45 -1.09
CA ILE A 38 1.01 1.48 -1.55
C ILE A 38 -0.25 1.66 -0.72
N ASP A 39 -1.33 2.11 -1.35
CA ASP A 39 -2.64 2.21 -0.70
C ASP A 39 -3.33 0.83 -0.73
N ALA A 40 -3.36 0.15 0.41
CA ALA A 40 -4.00 -1.16 0.55
C ALA A 40 -5.41 -1.07 1.19
N ASP A 41 -5.94 0.16 1.42
CA ASP A 41 -7.29 0.36 1.94
C ASP A 41 -8.29 0.56 0.78
N PRO A 42 -9.34 -0.27 0.65
CA PRO A 42 -10.40 -0.06 -0.35
C PRO A 42 -11.12 1.29 -0.26
N GLN A 43 -10.97 2.03 0.84
CA GLN A 43 -11.49 3.40 0.95
C GLN A 43 -10.67 4.41 0.14
N ALA A 44 -9.47 4.05 -0.32
CA ALA A 44 -8.60 4.85 -1.18
C ALA A 44 -8.29 6.25 -0.62
N ASN A 45 -8.15 6.37 0.71
CA ASN A 45 -7.88 7.65 1.34
C ASN A 45 -6.47 8.17 1.02
N ALA A 46 -5.45 7.31 1.02
CA ALA A 46 -4.09 7.71 0.66
C ALA A 46 -4.02 8.12 -0.81
N THR A 47 -4.66 7.36 -1.71
CA THR A 47 -4.81 7.67 -3.14
C THR A 47 -5.41 9.06 -3.35
N SER A 48 -6.50 9.36 -2.64
CA SER A 48 -7.18 10.65 -2.74
C SER A 48 -6.33 11.82 -2.23
N ILE A 49 -5.63 11.65 -1.10
CA ILE A 49 -4.77 12.69 -0.52
C ILE A 49 -3.56 12.96 -1.41
N LEU A 50 -2.99 11.91 -2.00
CA LEU A 50 -1.84 12.03 -2.91
C LEU A 50 -2.21 12.54 -4.30
N ASP A 51 -3.49 12.87 -4.52
CA ASP A 51 -4.02 13.50 -5.73
C ASP A 51 -3.67 12.73 -7.01
N ILE A 52 -3.93 11.41 -6.99
CA ILE A 52 -3.68 10.54 -8.13
C ILE A 52 -4.84 10.64 -9.11
N GLU A 53 -4.56 11.11 -10.32
CA GLU A 53 -5.52 11.09 -11.42
C GLU A 53 -5.54 9.71 -12.07
N LEU A 54 -6.63 8.97 -11.89
CA LEU A 54 -6.86 7.69 -12.53
C LEU A 54 -7.77 7.88 -13.75
N ASP A 55 -7.33 7.36 -14.87
CA ASP A 55 -8.15 7.21 -16.09
C ASP A 55 -8.63 5.75 -16.26
N GLY A 56 -9.36 5.49 -17.34
CA GLY A 56 -9.89 4.15 -17.59
C GLY A 56 -8.85 3.07 -17.94
N GLU A 57 -7.58 3.45 -18.14
CA GLU A 57 -6.46 2.56 -18.45
C GLU A 57 -5.48 2.42 -17.28
N SER A 58 -5.61 3.27 -16.27
CA SER A 58 -4.74 3.28 -15.08
C SER A 58 -4.91 1.98 -14.29
N ARG A 59 -3.80 1.33 -13.99
CA ARG A 59 -3.81 0.14 -13.14
C ARG A 59 -3.73 0.51 -11.68
N THR A 60 -4.40 -0.29 -10.86
CA THR A 60 -4.48 -0.14 -9.41
C THR A 60 -3.97 -1.37 -8.70
N LEU A 61 -3.87 -1.32 -7.37
CA LEU A 61 -3.51 -2.48 -6.56
C LEU A 61 -4.46 -3.66 -6.79
N HIS A 62 -5.77 -3.39 -7.01
CA HIS A 62 -6.75 -4.44 -7.31
C HIS A 62 -6.38 -5.23 -8.57
N ASP A 63 -6.01 -4.53 -9.64
CA ASP A 63 -5.68 -5.15 -10.93
C ASP A 63 -4.45 -6.04 -10.80
N VAL A 64 -3.43 -5.54 -10.11
CA VAL A 64 -2.18 -6.27 -9.86
C VAL A 64 -2.44 -7.54 -9.05
N LEU A 65 -3.13 -7.42 -7.90
CA LEU A 65 -3.42 -8.59 -7.05
C LEU A 65 -4.32 -9.61 -7.75
N THR A 66 -5.25 -9.14 -8.60
CA THR A 66 -6.10 -10.01 -9.41
C THR A 66 -5.28 -10.78 -10.43
N ALA A 67 -4.38 -10.11 -11.13
CA ALA A 67 -3.52 -10.73 -12.13
C ALA A 67 -2.58 -11.78 -11.51
N VAL A 68 -2.00 -11.50 -10.32
CA VAL A 68 -1.17 -12.48 -9.59
C VAL A 68 -2.02 -13.67 -9.13
N ALA A 69 -3.18 -13.44 -8.54
CA ALA A 69 -4.06 -14.49 -8.03
C ALA A 69 -4.56 -15.45 -9.13
N THR A 70 -4.72 -14.93 -10.35
CA THR A 70 -5.18 -15.73 -11.52
C THR A 70 -4.03 -16.31 -12.36
N GLY A 71 -2.78 -16.10 -11.94
CA GLY A 71 -1.60 -16.59 -12.66
C GLY A 71 -1.29 -15.86 -13.97
N HIS A 72 -1.89 -14.68 -14.19
CA HIS A 72 -1.66 -13.86 -15.37
C HIS A 72 -0.54 -12.82 -15.16
N ALA A 73 0.03 -12.73 -13.96
CA ALA A 73 1.15 -11.86 -13.65
C ALA A 73 2.26 -12.62 -12.94
N SER A 74 3.49 -12.18 -13.18
CA SER A 74 4.74 -12.69 -12.60
C SER A 74 5.28 -11.73 -11.53
N PRO A 75 6.40 -12.05 -10.87
CA PRO A 75 7.16 -11.09 -10.06
C PRO A 75 7.38 -9.78 -10.82
N GLY A 76 7.32 -8.65 -10.11
CA GLY A 76 7.47 -7.32 -10.71
C GLY A 76 6.18 -6.70 -11.24
N ALA A 77 5.04 -7.38 -11.16
CA ALA A 77 3.77 -6.88 -11.71
C ALA A 77 3.32 -5.54 -11.12
N LEU A 78 3.79 -5.20 -9.91
CA LEU A 78 3.45 -3.93 -9.25
C LEU A 78 3.89 -2.71 -10.07
N ALA A 79 4.97 -2.82 -10.83
CA ALA A 79 5.52 -1.73 -11.63
C ALA A 79 4.48 -1.10 -12.59
N ALA A 80 3.54 -1.91 -13.10
CA ALA A 80 2.48 -1.45 -14.00
C ALA A 80 1.41 -0.57 -13.32
N ALA A 81 1.39 -0.52 -11.99
CA ALA A 81 0.45 0.26 -11.19
C ALA A 81 1.13 1.36 -10.36
N ILE A 82 2.41 1.64 -10.61
CA ILE A 82 3.12 2.75 -9.98
C ILE A 82 2.84 4.02 -10.76
N HIS A 83 2.29 5.02 -10.10
CA HIS A 83 1.98 6.34 -10.65
C HIS A 83 2.67 7.42 -9.80
N PRO A 84 3.14 8.52 -10.41
CA PRO A 84 3.61 9.66 -9.64
C PRO A 84 2.44 10.29 -8.86
N ALA A 85 2.68 10.74 -7.65
CA ALA A 85 1.70 11.52 -6.90
C ALA A 85 1.49 12.89 -7.54
N GLY A 86 0.37 13.55 -7.20
CA GLY A 86 0.02 14.87 -7.70
C GLY A 86 1.11 15.94 -7.40
N PRO A 87 1.07 17.09 -8.08
CA PRO A 87 2.16 18.07 -8.06
C PRO A 87 2.57 18.57 -6.67
N ALA A 88 1.64 18.55 -5.71
CA ALA A 88 1.92 18.96 -4.33
C ALA A 88 2.80 17.94 -3.56
N TRP A 89 2.93 16.72 -4.07
CA TRP A 89 3.59 15.57 -3.44
C TRP A 89 4.81 15.08 -4.23
N GLY A 90 5.50 15.98 -4.92
CA GLY A 90 6.61 15.64 -5.79
C GLY A 90 7.68 14.77 -5.10
N GLY A 91 8.09 13.69 -5.78
CA GLY A 91 9.06 12.71 -5.28
C GLY A 91 8.43 11.53 -4.53
N ILE A 92 7.09 11.48 -4.43
CA ILE A 92 6.34 10.31 -3.96
C ILE A 92 5.74 9.62 -5.18
N ASP A 93 5.97 8.31 -5.30
CA ASP A 93 5.23 7.44 -6.21
C ASP A 93 4.16 6.67 -5.42
N THR A 94 3.09 6.27 -6.09
CA THR A 94 1.94 5.63 -5.43
C THR A 94 1.42 4.47 -6.25
N VAL A 95 1.10 3.36 -5.58
CA VAL A 95 0.20 2.34 -6.12
C VAL A 95 -1.19 2.61 -5.55
N PRO A 96 -2.13 3.08 -6.38
CA PRO A 96 -3.43 3.53 -5.92
C PRO A 96 -4.37 2.36 -5.58
N ALA A 97 -5.28 2.61 -4.63
CA ALA A 97 -6.44 1.78 -4.36
C ALA A 97 -7.69 2.31 -5.06
N GLN A 98 -8.69 1.45 -5.15
CA GLN A 98 -10.07 1.79 -5.51
C GLN A 98 -11.04 0.80 -4.85
N ARG A 99 -12.34 1.05 -4.93
CA ARG A 99 -13.37 0.26 -4.21
C ARG A 99 -13.34 -1.22 -4.56
N GLU A 100 -12.99 -1.57 -5.79
CA GLU A 100 -12.90 -2.94 -6.29
C GLU A 100 -11.90 -3.78 -5.50
N LEU A 101 -10.90 -3.12 -4.87
CA LEU A 101 -9.93 -3.76 -3.98
C LEU A 101 -10.63 -4.52 -2.81
N ALA A 102 -11.82 -4.07 -2.38
CA ALA A 102 -12.59 -4.76 -1.35
C ALA A 102 -12.91 -6.23 -1.68
N SER A 103 -12.99 -6.58 -2.97
CA SER A 103 -13.20 -7.96 -3.40
C SER A 103 -12.05 -8.89 -3.01
N ARG A 104 -10.85 -8.36 -2.82
CA ARG A 104 -9.67 -9.13 -2.40
C ARG A 104 -9.72 -9.57 -0.93
N GLU A 105 -10.54 -8.93 -0.09
CA GLU A 105 -10.79 -9.41 1.27
C GLU A 105 -11.51 -10.77 1.29
N ALA A 106 -12.29 -11.09 0.26
CA ALA A 106 -12.99 -12.37 0.11
C ALA A 106 -12.14 -13.44 -0.63
N ASP A 107 -10.93 -13.11 -1.04
CA ASP A 107 -10.03 -14.05 -1.70
C ASP A 107 -9.63 -15.16 -0.71
N ASN A 108 -9.95 -16.40 -1.08
CA ASN A 108 -9.61 -17.60 -0.31
C ASN A 108 -8.60 -18.49 -1.05
N SER A 109 -7.95 -17.98 -2.11
CA SER A 109 -6.94 -18.72 -2.83
C SER A 109 -5.76 -19.10 -1.94
N PRO A 110 -5.18 -20.29 -2.09
CA PRO A 110 -3.95 -20.66 -1.38
C PRO A 110 -2.82 -19.69 -1.72
N GLY A 111 -2.11 -19.21 -0.69
CA GLY A 111 -0.97 -18.30 -0.86
C GLY A 111 -1.34 -16.84 -1.13
N ARG A 112 -2.62 -16.45 -0.96
CA ARG A 112 -3.07 -15.06 -1.14
C ARG A 112 -2.26 -14.03 -0.35
N GLU A 113 -1.77 -14.42 0.81
CA GLU A 113 -0.92 -13.60 1.67
C GLU A 113 0.42 -13.23 1.02
N PHE A 114 0.85 -13.97 0.00
CA PHE A 114 2.10 -13.71 -0.72
C PHE A 114 1.90 -12.92 -2.02
N HIS A 115 0.66 -12.67 -2.47
CA HIS A 115 0.40 -12.01 -3.76
C HIS A 115 1.04 -10.63 -3.84
N LEU A 116 0.92 -9.79 -2.79
CA LEU A 116 1.54 -8.48 -2.77
C LEU A 116 3.07 -8.57 -2.80
N ARG A 117 3.65 -9.43 -1.98
CA ARG A 117 5.09 -9.67 -1.95
C ARG A 117 5.62 -10.11 -3.32
N THR A 118 4.90 -11.04 -3.98
CA THR A 118 5.25 -11.51 -5.33
C THR A 118 5.17 -10.36 -6.35
N ALA A 119 4.14 -9.53 -6.28
CA ALA A 119 3.99 -8.39 -7.19
C ALA A 119 5.08 -7.34 -7.01
N MET A 120 5.57 -7.16 -5.78
CA MET A 120 6.62 -6.19 -5.43
C MET A 120 8.02 -6.64 -5.86
N ASP A 121 8.26 -7.94 -5.98
CA ASP A 121 9.59 -8.51 -6.27
C ASP A 121 10.11 -8.02 -7.63
N GLY A 122 11.20 -7.23 -7.62
CA GLY A 122 11.76 -6.58 -8.81
C GLY A 122 11.07 -5.29 -9.26
N ALA A 123 9.99 -4.84 -8.57
CA ALA A 123 9.26 -3.61 -8.95
C ALA A 123 9.60 -2.39 -8.09
N ILE A 124 10.19 -2.59 -6.92
CA ILE A 124 10.38 -1.53 -5.91
C ILE A 124 11.84 -1.07 -5.76
N GLU A 125 12.74 -1.60 -6.56
CA GLU A 125 14.20 -1.45 -6.39
C GLU A 125 14.68 -0.01 -6.66
N GLU A 126 13.91 0.77 -7.39
CA GLU A 126 14.21 2.18 -7.65
C GLU A 126 13.84 3.09 -6.48
N HIS A 127 13.13 2.57 -5.47
CA HIS A 127 12.71 3.32 -4.29
C HIS A 127 13.63 3.03 -3.10
N ASP A 128 13.86 4.05 -2.28
CA ASP A 128 14.67 3.94 -1.07
C ASP A 128 13.85 3.40 0.10
N VAL A 129 12.52 3.55 0.06
CA VAL A 129 11.58 3.02 1.06
C VAL A 129 10.19 2.83 0.45
N VAL A 130 9.48 1.80 0.90
CA VAL A 130 8.07 1.55 0.58
C VAL A 130 7.24 1.64 1.86
N ILE A 131 6.10 2.33 1.80
CA ILE A 131 5.15 2.44 2.90
C ILE A 131 3.80 1.91 2.43
N ILE A 132 3.24 0.93 3.17
CA ILE A 132 1.93 0.32 2.85
C ILE A 132 0.90 0.86 3.85
N ASP A 133 -0.11 1.59 3.36
CA ASP A 133 -1.26 2.04 4.16
C ASP A 133 -2.29 0.92 4.27
N CYS A 134 -2.45 0.34 5.46
CA CYS A 134 -3.30 -0.82 5.68
C CYS A 134 -4.73 -0.42 6.06
N PRO A 135 -5.77 -1.20 5.63
CA PRO A 135 -7.15 -1.00 6.07
C PRO A 135 -7.32 -1.23 7.58
N PRO A 136 -8.42 -0.76 8.19
CA PRO A 136 -8.72 -1.00 9.59
C PRO A 136 -9.34 -2.39 9.84
N SER A 137 -8.67 -3.43 9.35
CA SER A 137 -9.10 -4.83 9.43
C SER A 137 -7.89 -5.74 9.63
N LEU A 138 -8.11 -6.99 9.99
CA LEU A 138 -7.10 -8.07 9.94
C LEU A 138 -7.42 -9.06 8.81
N GLY A 139 -8.01 -8.56 7.73
CA GLY A 139 -8.38 -9.36 6.57
C GLY A 139 -7.20 -9.69 5.65
N ALA A 140 -7.52 -10.20 4.47
CA ALA A 140 -6.53 -10.68 3.50
C ALA A 140 -5.58 -9.56 3.03
N LEU A 141 -6.06 -8.33 2.87
CA LEU A 141 -5.25 -7.19 2.44
C LEU A 141 -4.20 -6.83 3.50
N THR A 142 -4.60 -6.72 4.78
CA THR A 142 -3.66 -6.47 5.87
C THR A 142 -2.65 -7.61 6.03
N LEU A 143 -3.10 -8.87 5.93
CA LEU A 143 -2.21 -10.03 5.99
C LEU A 143 -1.17 -10.00 4.86
N GLY A 144 -1.61 -9.67 3.64
CA GLY A 144 -0.72 -9.48 2.49
C GLY A 144 0.31 -8.37 2.71
N ALA A 145 -0.12 -7.22 3.24
CA ALA A 145 0.77 -6.12 3.58
C ALA A 145 1.82 -6.51 4.65
N LEU A 146 1.39 -7.18 5.73
CA LEU A 146 2.30 -7.66 6.78
C LEU A 146 3.30 -8.71 6.28
N THR A 147 2.87 -9.59 5.35
CA THR A 147 3.74 -10.61 4.76
C THR A 147 4.78 -10.00 3.81
N ALA A 148 4.44 -8.90 3.14
CA ALA A 148 5.35 -8.17 2.25
C ALA A 148 6.31 -7.24 3.00
N ALA A 149 5.94 -6.79 4.20
CA ALA A 149 6.69 -5.80 4.97
C ALA A 149 7.94 -6.38 5.63
N THR A 150 8.98 -5.55 5.73
CA THR A 150 10.19 -5.81 6.56
C THR A 150 10.02 -5.28 7.98
N SER A 151 9.11 -4.33 8.18
CA SER A 151 8.82 -3.69 9.45
C SER A 151 7.36 -3.28 9.55
N VAL A 152 6.84 -3.20 10.77
CA VAL A 152 5.46 -2.77 11.02
C VAL A 152 5.46 -1.53 11.92
N LEU A 153 4.77 -0.48 11.48
CA LEU A 153 4.49 0.71 12.28
C LEU A 153 3.07 0.64 12.81
N VAL A 154 2.92 0.38 14.10
CA VAL A 154 1.60 0.33 14.76
C VAL A 154 1.23 1.73 15.25
N VAL A 155 0.19 2.33 14.63
CA VAL A 155 -0.33 3.64 15.02
C VAL A 155 -1.37 3.48 16.12
N THR A 156 -1.15 4.10 17.28
CA THR A 156 -2.06 3.99 18.43
C THR A 156 -2.46 5.37 18.96
N GLU A 157 -3.65 5.45 19.56
CA GLU A 157 -4.09 6.62 20.32
C GLU A 157 -3.99 6.35 21.82
N PRO A 158 -3.54 7.32 22.64
CA PRO A 158 -3.55 7.19 24.08
C PRO A 158 -4.97 7.38 24.64
N ARG A 159 -5.86 6.43 24.37
CA ARG A 159 -7.20 6.38 24.97
C ARG A 159 -7.24 5.26 25.99
N ALA A 160 -7.74 5.56 27.20
CA ALA A 160 -8.12 4.50 28.11
C ALA A 160 -9.17 3.63 27.39
N SER A 161 -8.86 2.35 27.16
CA SER A 161 -9.86 1.40 26.71
C SER A 161 -10.95 1.39 27.76
N SER A 162 -12.16 1.80 27.41
CA SER A 162 -13.31 1.58 28.26
C SER A 162 -13.41 0.08 28.49
N VAL A 163 -13.17 -0.32 29.73
CA VAL A 163 -13.42 -1.68 30.24
C VAL A 163 -14.91 -1.95 30.14
#